data_9c42a5eb99dfb0b20c959a4f8d52bb43
#
_entry.id   9c42a5eb99dfb0b20c959a4f8d52bb43
#
_cell.length_a   1.000
_cell.length_b   1.000
_cell.length_c   1.000
_cell.angle_alpha   90.00
_cell.angle_beta   90.00
_cell.angle_gamma   90.00
#
_symmetry.space_group_name_H-M   'P 1'
#
loop_
_entity.id
_entity.type
_entity.pdbx_description
1 polymer ?
#
loop_
_entity_poly.entity_id
_entity_poly.type
_entity_poly.pdbx_seq_one_letter_code
_entity_poly.pdbx_strand_id
1 'polypeptide(L)'
;MKKKTINLKETSFTQAINISAKWCKEWAEELLSEEVFADRIAELIKTKNGLRGFFAYALSDQDCYLFDQLPFSVVFKLQEGGNDVVEIVVKNLIMSSAQIVFHDREKNIEYKSNSENISERCKSILRLLDTKLVTKTINQIIKDLDNLGNSFD
;
A
#
# COMPACT_ATOMS: atom_id res chain seq x y z
N MET A 1 16.82 26.26 -16.94
CA MET A 1 16.13 25.86 -15.69
C MET A 1 16.69 24.56 -15.19
N LYS A 2 17.24 24.55 -14.01
CA LYS A 2 17.67 23.30 -13.36
C LYS A 2 16.42 22.57 -12.87
N LYS A 3 16.13 21.39 -13.41
CA LYS A 3 15.11 20.51 -12.85
C LYS A 3 15.53 20.14 -11.43
N LYS A 4 14.68 20.41 -10.42
CA LYS A 4 14.94 19.93 -9.09
C LYS A 4 14.96 18.39 -9.13
N THR A 5 16.14 17.83 -8.88
CA THR A 5 16.27 16.38 -8.73
C THR A 5 15.62 15.98 -7.41
N ILE A 6 14.60 15.14 -7.49
CA ILE A 6 13.93 14.63 -6.27
C ILE A 6 14.86 13.61 -5.62
N ASN A 7 15.32 13.90 -4.39
CA ASN A 7 16.07 12.93 -3.62
C ASN A 7 15.09 12.04 -2.85
N LEU A 8 14.80 10.86 -3.38
CA LEU A 8 13.85 9.93 -2.77
C LEU A 8 14.30 9.41 -1.40
N LYS A 9 15.61 9.41 -1.13
CA LYS A 9 16.14 8.97 0.17
C LYS A 9 15.76 9.90 1.32
N GLU A 10 15.52 11.17 1.03
CA GLU A 10 15.16 12.20 2.01
C GLU A 10 13.67 12.55 1.97
N THR A 11 12.89 11.78 1.22
CA THR A 11 11.45 12.04 1.05
C THR A 11 10.71 11.81 2.37
N SER A 12 9.89 12.78 2.79
CA SER A 12 8.99 12.64 3.92
C SER A 12 7.76 11.82 3.53
N PHE A 13 6.98 11.39 4.52
CA PHE A 13 5.71 10.69 4.29
C PHE A 13 4.76 11.53 3.43
N THR A 14 4.58 12.80 3.76
CA THR A 14 3.70 13.70 3.00
C THR A 14 4.19 13.90 1.57
N GLN A 15 5.49 14.09 1.38
CA GLN A 15 6.09 14.19 0.05
C GLN A 15 5.89 12.92 -0.76
N ALA A 16 6.00 11.75 -0.12
CA ALA A 16 5.79 10.47 -0.78
C ALA A 16 4.34 10.30 -1.26
N ILE A 17 3.37 10.76 -0.48
CA ILE A 17 1.96 10.80 -0.89
C ILE A 17 1.79 11.68 -2.13
N ASN A 18 2.36 12.89 -2.12
CA ASN A 18 2.24 13.83 -3.24
C ASN A 18 2.93 13.32 -4.51
N ILE A 19 4.11 12.72 -4.36
CA ILE A 19 4.85 12.11 -5.47
C ILE A 19 4.03 10.95 -6.07
N SER A 20 3.47 10.10 -5.22
CA SER A 20 2.65 8.97 -5.65
C SER A 20 1.41 9.43 -6.42
N ALA A 21 0.74 10.46 -5.94
CA ALA A 21 -0.42 11.05 -6.59
C ALA A 21 -0.06 11.57 -7.99
N LYS A 22 1.06 12.29 -8.09
CA LYS A 22 1.54 12.83 -9.36
C LYS A 22 1.84 11.72 -10.37
N TRP A 23 2.62 10.72 -9.96
CA TRP A 23 3.01 9.63 -10.85
C TRP A 23 1.83 8.75 -11.28
N CYS A 24 0.91 8.47 -10.37
CA CYS A 24 -0.29 7.70 -10.69
C CYS A 24 -1.17 8.44 -11.71
N LYS A 25 -1.29 9.76 -11.56
CA LYS A 25 -2.02 10.60 -12.51
C LYS A 25 -1.34 10.61 -13.87
N GLU A 26 -0.02 10.82 -13.93
CA GLU A 26 0.75 10.81 -15.16
C GLU A 26 0.65 9.46 -15.88
N TRP A 27 0.69 8.36 -15.13
CA TRP A 27 0.51 7.02 -15.68
C TRP A 27 -0.91 6.84 -16.24
N ALA A 28 -1.93 7.26 -15.51
CA ALA A 28 -3.33 7.15 -15.93
C ALA A 28 -3.62 7.99 -17.18
N GLU A 29 -2.93 9.11 -17.33
CA GLU A 29 -3.03 9.99 -18.52
C GLU A 29 -2.10 9.57 -19.66
N GLU A 30 -1.47 8.42 -19.55
CA GLU A 30 -0.53 7.86 -20.53
C GLU A 30 0.71 8.74 -20.79
N LEU A 31 1.07 9.59 -19.81
CA LEU A 31 2.28 10.42 -19.85
C LEU A 31 3.53 9.68 -19.38
N LEU A 32 3.35 8.57 -18.66
CA LEU A 32 4.41 7.66 -18.26
C LEU A 32 4.14 6.28 -18.83
N SER A 33 5.17 5.63 -19.35
CA SER A 33 5.07 4.22 -19.72
C SER A 33 4.94 3.36 -18.46
N GLU A 34 4.38 2.17 -18.62
CA GLU A 34 4.23 1.21 -17.54
C GLU A 34 5.57 0.89 -16.89
N GLU A 35 6.62 0.68 -17.68
CA GLU A 35 7.96 0.35 -17.21
C GLU A 35 8.60 1.49 -16.42
N VAL A 36 8.50 2.72 -16.91
CA VAL A 36 9.03 3.90 -16.18
C VAL A 36 8.28 4.09 -14.87
N PHE A 37 6.96 3.95 -14.89
CA PHE A 37 6.14 4.04 -13.70
C PHE A 37 6.53 2.99 -12.67
N ALA A 38 6.70 1.73 -13.09
CA ALA A 38 7.11 0.64 -12.23
C ALA A 38 8.50 0.89 -11.62
N ASP A 39 9.45 1.35 -12.41
CA ASP A 39 10.81 1.68 -11.93
C ASP A 39 10.79 2.80 -10.88
N ARG A 40 9.97 3.81 -11.08
CA ARG A 40 9.81 4.92 -10.12
C ARG A 40 9.20 4.45 -8.81
N ILE A 41 8.18 3.60 -8.88
CA ILE A 41 7.59 2.99 -7.68
C ILE A 41 8.65 2.18 -6.94
N ALA A 42 9.43 1.36 -7.65
CA ALA A 42 10.49 0.54 -7.06
C ALA A 42 11.49 1.39 -6.27
N GLU A 43 11.90 2.53 -6.80
CA GLU A 43 12.81 3.44 -6.10
C GLU A 43 12.17 4.10 -4.89
N LEU A 44 10.92 4.54 -5.01
CA LEU A 44 10.19 5.20 -3.94
C LEU A 44 10.01 4.29 -2.73
N ILE A 45 9.63 3.03 -2.95
CA ILE A 45 9.33 2.08 -1.86
C ILE A 45 10.58 1.52 -1.17
N LYS A 46 11.78 1.90 -1.58
CA LYS A 46 13.02 1.50 -0.89
C LYS A 46 13.19 2.16 0.47
N THR A 47 12.56 3.30 0.71
CA THR A 47 12.60 3.97 2.00
C THR A 47 11.30 3.74 2.76
N LYS A 48 11.36 3.79 4.09
CA LYS A 48 10.20 3.62 4.94
C LYS A 48 9.11 4.66 4.66
N ASN A 49 9.48 5.93 4.53
CA ASN A 49 8.52 7.00 4.25
C ASN A 49 7.93 6.87 2.84
N GLY A 50 8.75 6.50 1.85
CA GLY A 50 8.31 6.27 0.48
C GLY A 50 7.32 5.11 0.39
N LEU A 51 7.65 4.00 1.04
CA LEU A 51 6.78 2.82 1.09
C LEU A 51 5.43 3.15 1.75
N ARG A 52 5.46 3.78 2.91
CA ARG A 52 4.23 4.15 3.64
C ARG A 52 3.39 5.15 2.87
N GLY A 53 4.02 6.18 2.29
CA GLY A 53 3.31 7.21 1.53
C GLY A 53 2.69 6.67 0.24
N PHE A 54 3.41 5.82 -0.47
CA PHE A 54 2.90 5.19 -1.69
C PHE A 54 1.64 4.36 -1.40
N PHE A 55 1.69 3.46 -0.42
CA PHE A 55 0.54 2.62 -0.09
C PHE A 55 -0.61 3.42 0.53
N ALA A 56 -0.31 4.42 1.36
CA ALA A 56 -1.35 5.29 1.91
C ALA A 56 -2.15 5.98 0.81
N TYR A 57 -1.48 6.46 -0.23
CA TYR A 57 -2.16 7.08 -1.38
C TYR A 57 -2.87 6.05 -2.25
N ALA A 58 -2.14 5.05 -2.73
CA ALA A 58 -2.63 4.15 -3.77
C ALA A 58 -3.74 3.21 -3.28
N LEU A 59 -3.77 2.88 -1.99
CA LEU A 59 -4.83 2.07 -1.41
C LEU A 59 -6.11 2.88 -1.14
N SER A 60 -5.99 4.15 -0.78
CA SER A 60 -7.12 4.94 -0.28
C SER A 60 -7.75 5.86 -1.32
N ASP A 61 -7.03 6.28 -2.35
CA ASP A 61 -7.57 7.18 -3.36
C ASP A 61 -8.53 6.44 -4.30
N GLN A 62 -9.79 6.86 -4.32
CA GLN A 62 -10.82 6.23 -5.14
C GLN A 62 -10.60 6.47 -6.64
N ASP A 63 -9.95 7.58 -7.00
CA ASP A 63 -9.63 7.89 -8.39
C ASP A 63 -8.40 7.14 -8.91
N CYS A 64 -7.59 6.58 -8.01
CA CYS A 64 -6.45 5.75 -8.36
C CYS A 64 -6.89 4.29 -8.56
N TYR A 65 -6.81 3.80 -9.80
CA TYR A 65 -7.22 2.44 -10.13
C TYR A 65 -6.04 1.45 -10.23
N LEU A 66 -4.85 1.86 -9.79
CA LEU A 66 -3.63 1.05 -9.90
C LEU A 66 -3.82 -0.36 -9.32
N PHE A 67 -4.38 -0.46 -8.11
CA PHE A 67 -4.57 -1.76 -7.45
C PHE A 67 -5.84 -2.49 -7.86
N ASP A 68 -6.67 -1.88 -8.68
CA ASP A 68 -7.84 -2.53 -9.26
C ASP A 68 -7.48 -3.30 -10.54
N GLN A 69 -6.45 -2.85 -11.24
CA GLN A 69 -5.91 -3.48 -12.46
C GLN A 69 -4.38 -3.34 -12.49
N LEU A 70 -3.68 -4.08 -11.62
CA LEU A 70 -2.23 -3.97 -11.47
C LEU A 70 -1.49 -4.36 -12.76
N PRO A 71 -0.67 -3.44 -13.33
CA PRO A 71 0.20 -3.78 -14.44
C PRO A 71 1.26 -4.80 -14.02
N PHE A 72 1.60 -5.70 -14.92
CA PHE A 72 2.57 -6.77 -14.64
C PHE A 72 3.92 -6.24 -14.16
N SER A 73 4.41 -5.16 -14.79
CA SER A 73 5.69 -4.54 -14.41
C SER A 73 5.68 -4.03 -12.97
N VAL A 74 4.55 -3.48 -12.51
CA VAL A 74 4.38 -3.01 -11.13
C VAL A 74 4.33 -4.20 -10.17
N VAL A 75 3.59 -5.26 -10.51
CA VAL A 75 3.53 -6.50 -9.70
C VAL A 75 4.94 -7.01 -9.44
N PHE A 76 5.76 -7.10 -10.49
CA PHE A 76 7.13 -7.59 -10.39
C PHE A 76 7.96 -6.76 -9.40
N LYS A 77 7.84 -5.43 -9.46
CA LYS A 77 8.55 -4.53 -8.53
C LYS A 77 8.07 -4.65 -7.09
N LEU A 78 6.77 -4.86 -6.89
CA LEU A 78 6.22 -5.10 -5.56
C LEU A 78 6.71 -6.43 -4.98
N GLN A 79 6.79 -7.46 -5.80
CA GLN A 79 7.34 -8.76 -5.40
C GLN A 79 8.82 -8.63 -4.97
N GLU A 80 9.61 -7.84 -5.69
CA GLU A 80 11.01 -7.57 -5.33
C GLU A 80 11.13 -6.85 -3.97
N GLY A 81 10.12 -6.11 -3.56
CA GLY A 81 10.10 -5.42 -2.27
C GLY A 81 10.03 -6.36 -1.05
N GLY A 82 9.67 -7.62 -1.25
CA GLY A 82 9.78 -8.67 -0.25
C GLY A 82 8.98 -8.41 1.02
N ASN A 83 9.63 -8.63 2.18
CA ASN A 83 8.99 -8.55 3.50
C ASN A 83 8.35 -7.20 3.78
N ASP A 84 8.98 -6.09 3.39
CA ASP A 84 8.49 -4.76 3.71
C ASP A 84 7.16 -4.47 3.03
N VAL A 85 7.03 -4.89 1.76
CA VAL A 85 5.77 -4.74 1.02
C VAL A 85 4.69 -5.64 1.61
N VAL A 86 4.99 -6.90 1.88
CA VAL A 86 4.03 -7.83 2.49
C VAL A 86 3.54 -7.29 3.82
N GLU A 87 4.45 -6.85 4.68
CA GLU A 87 4.12 -6.35 6.01
C GLU A 87 3.18 -5.15 5.97
N ILE A 88 3.47 -4.16 5.12
CA ILE A 88 2.63 -2.96 5.05
C ILE A 88 1.23 -3.28 4.49
N VAL A 89 1.14 -4.17 3.50
CA VAL A 89 -0.16 -4.55 2.93
C VAL A 89 -0.98 -5.35 3.93
N VAL A 90 -0.37 -6.30 4.65
CA VAL A 90 -1.06 -7.08 5.69
C VAL A 90 -1.57 -6.16 6.80
N LYS A 91 -0.75 -5.20 7.26
CA LYS A 91 -1.17 -4.24 8.29
C LYS A 91 -2.34 -3.38 7.82
N ASN A 92 -2.32 -2.93 6.56
CA ASN A 92 -3.43 -2.16 5.99
C ASN A 92 -4.71 -3.01 5.85
N LEU A 93 -4.58 -4.29 5.51
CA LEU A 93 -5.72 -5.22 5.48
C LEU A 93 -6.35 -5.35 6.86
N ILE A 94 -5.55 -5.56 7.89
CA ILE A 94 -6.03 -5.68 9.27
C ILE A 94 -6.74 -4.40 9.71
N MET A 95 -6.11 -3.24 9.47
CA MET A 95 -6.66 -1.95 9.86
C MET A 95 -7.97 -1.66 9.14
N SER A 96 -8.04 -1.86 7.82
CA SER A 96 -9.26 -1.64 7.05
C SER A 96 -10.39 -2.59 7.47
N SER A 97 -10.06 -3.84 7.77
CA SER A 97 -11.03 -4.83 8.25
C SER A 97 -11.64 -4.40 9.59
N ALA A 98 -10.83 -3.88 10.51
CA ALA A 98 -11.30 -3.34 11.78
C ALA A 98 -12.18 -2.10 11.57
N GLN A 99 -11.81 -1.22 10.66
CA GLN A 99 -12.58 -0.02 10.34
C GLN A 99 -13.94 -0.34 9.72
N ILE A 100 -14.03 -1.40 8.91
CA ILE A 100 -15.32 -1.85 8.35
C ILE A 100 -16.31 -2.16 9.48
N VAL A 101 -15.86 -2.91 10.50
CA VAL A 101 -16.69 -3.25 11.66
C VAL A 101 -17.10 -2.00 12.44
N PHE A 102 -16.14 -1.10 12.66
CA PHE A 102 -16.41 0.16 13.38
C PHE A 102 -17.43 1.02 12.65
N HIS A 103 -17.25 1.26 11.36
CA HIS A 103 -18.15 2.09 10.57
C HIS A 103 -19.53 1.44 10.39
N ASP A 104 -19.60 0.12 10.35
CA ASP A 104 -20.86 -0.61 10.31
C ASP A 104 -21.67 -0.36 11.59
N ARG A 105 -21.01 -0.45 12.76
CA ARG A 105 -21.64 -0.16 14.06
C ARG A 105 -22.11 1.28 14.18
N GLU A 106 -21.34 2.23 13.62
CA GLU A 106 -21.67 3.66 13.60
C GLU A 106 -22.67 4.02 12.50
N LYS A 107 -23.09 3.06 11.68
CA LYS A 107 -24.01 3.23 10.55
C LYS A 107 -23.50 4.26 9.52
N ASN A 108 -22.17 4.41 9.40
CA ASN A 108 -21.54 5.28 8.43
C ASN A 108 -21.25 4.50 7.14
N ILE A 109 -22.22 4.52 6.22
CA ILE A 109 -22.18 3.74 4.97
C ILE A 109 -21.02 4.18 4.07
N GLU A 110 -20.76 5.47 3.96
CA GLU A 110 -19.69 6.01 3.11
C GLU A 110 -18.31 5.56 3.56
N TYR A 111 -17.98 5.73 4.83
CA TYR A 111 -16.68 5.33 5.38
C TYR A 111 -16.52 3.82 5.40
N LYS A 112 -17.60 3.08 5.63
CA LYS A 112 -17.58 1.62 5.53
C LYS A 112 -17.23 1.18 4.11
N SER A 113 -17.85 1.78 3.10
CA SER A 113 -17.58 1.49 1.69
C SER A 113 -16.13 1.80 1.32
N ASN A 114 -15.58 2.92 1.80
CA ASN A 114 -14.17 3.28 1.57
C ASN A 114 -13.23 2.23 2.18
N SER A 115 -13.50 1.77 3.39
CA SER A 115 -12.70 0.75 4.06
C SER A 115 -12.80 -0.62 3.36
N GLU A 116 -13.97 -0.97 2.84
CA GLU A 116 -14.15 -2.19 2.04
C GLU A 116 -13.31 -2.14 0.77
N ASN A 117 -13.23 -1.00 0.09
CA ASN A 117 -12.40 -0.82 -1.10
C ASN A 117 -10.92 -1.01 -0.78
N ILE A 118 -10.44 -0.43 0.32
CA ILE A 118 -9.05 -0.61 0.78
C ILE A 118 -8.78 -2.09 1.06
N SER A 119 -9.68 -2.76 1.77
CA SER A 119 -9.57 -4.18 2.10
C SER A 119 -9.47 -5.04 0.84
N GLU A 120 -10.32 -4.80 -0.15
CA GLU A 120 -10.30 -5.54 -1.42
C GLU A 120 -9.01 -5.30 -2.21
N ARG A 121 -8.50 -4.06 -2.23
CA ARG A 121 -7.22 -3.74 -2.86
C ARG A 121 -6.06 -4.47 -2.18
N CYS A 122 -6.04 -4.51 -0.85
CA CYS A 122 -5.04 -5.26 -0.08
C CYS A 122 -5.07 -6.75 -0.42
N LYS A 123 -6.25 -7.36 -0.45
CA LYS A 123 -6.41 -8.78 -0.79
C LYS A 123 -5.92 -9.07 -2.21
N SER A 124 -6.22 -8.20 -3.16
CA SER A 124 -5.76 -8.35 -4.55
C SER A 124 -4.25 -8.34 -4.65
N ILE A 125 -3.59 -7.44 -3.92
CA ILE A 125 -2.12 -7.36 -3.89
C ILE A 125 -1.54 -8.63 -3.25
N LEU A 126 -2.05 -9.04 -2.09
CA LEU A 126 -1.52 -10.19 -1.35
C LEU A 126 -1.61 -11.49 -2.14
N ARG A 127 -2.61 -11.65 -3.01
CA ARG A 127 -2.72 -12.81 -3.89
C ARG A 127 -1.60 -12.88 -4.93
N LEU A 128 -0.96 -11.75 -5.21
CA LEU A 128 0.12 -11.64 -6.20
C LEU A 128 1.51 -11.69 -5.57
N LEU A 129 1.61 -11.63 -4.24
CA LEU A 129 2.87 -11.68 -3.52
C LEU A 129 3.22 -13.12 -3.10
N ASP A 130 4.46 -13.30 -2.59
CA ASP A 130 4.95 -14.61 -2.16
C ASP A 130 4.08 -15.16 -1.02
N THR A 131 3.42 -16.29 -1.27
CA THR A 131 2.50 -16.92 -0.32
C THR A 131 3.18 -17.28 1.01
N LYS A 132 4.45 -17.70 0.97
CA LYS A 132 5.20 -18.06 2.18
C LYS A 132 5.46 -16.82 3.04
N LEU A 133 5.84 -15.70 2.42
CA LEU A 133 6.04 -14.43 3.13
C LEU A 133 4.74 -13.91 3.73
N VAL A 134 3.65 -13.97 2.96
CA VAL A 134 2.33 -13.53 3.45
C VAL A 134 1.91 -14.37 4.67
N THR A 135 1.98 -15.69 4.58
CA THR A 135 1.62 -16.60 5.67
C THR A 135 2.48 -16.36 6.91
N LYS A 136 3.79 -16.22 6.73
CA LYS A 136 4.73 -15.95 7.82
C LYS A 136 4.41 -14.62 8.52
N THR A 137 4.13 -13.59 7.75
CA THR A 137 3.80 -12.26 8.29
C THR A 137 2.50 -12.28 9.07
N ILE A 138 1.46 -12.91 8.55
CA ILE A 138 0.18 -13.05 9.25
C ILE A 138 0.36 -13.82 10.56
N ASN A 139 1.07 -14.94 10.53
CA ASN A 139 1.31 -15.76 11.73
C ASN A 139 2.11 -14.99 12.77
N GLN A 140 3.10 -14.19 12.36
CA GLN A 140 3.89 -13.39 13.31
C GLN A 140 3.03 -12.31 13.97
N ILE A 141 2.15 -11.66 13.23
CA ILE A 141 1.24 -10.64 13.78
C ILE A 141 0.26 -11.28 14.77
N ILE A 142 -0.31 -12.44 14.44
CA ILE A 142 -1.21 -13.17 15.34
C ILE A 142 -0.47 -13.52 16.65
N LYS A 143 0.76 -14.01 16.55
CA LYS A 143 1.58 -14.35 17.70
C LYS A 143 1.88 -13.13 18.57
N ASP A 144 2.21 -12.01 17.97
CA ASP A 144 2.48 -10.76 18.68
C ASP A 144 1.23 -10.26 19.41
N LEU A 145 0.06 -10.38 18.80
CA LEU A 145 -1.22 -10.02 19.43
C LEU A 145 -1.55 -10.94 20.61
N ASP A 146 -1.30 -12.25 20.49
CA ASP A 146 -1.51 -13.20 21.57
C ASP A 146 -0.59 -12.90 22.77
N ASN A 147 0.68 -12.58 22.50
CA ASN A 147 1.62 -12.19 23.54
C ASN A 147 1.20 -10.89 24.25
N LEU A 148 0.67 -9.93 23.48
CA LEU A 148 0.16 -8.68 24.03
C LEU A 148 -1.07 -8.93 24.93
N GLY A 149 -1.98 -9.80 24.50
CA GLY A 149 -3.14 -10.21 25.30
C GLY A 149 -2.72 -10.86 26.62
N ASN A 150 -1.73 -11.73 26.61
CA ASN A 150 -1.21 -12.40 27.80
C ASN A 150 -0.51 -11.44 28.77
N SER A 151 -0.03 -10.28 28.28
CA SER A 151 0.62 -9.27 29.14
C SER A 151 -0.37 -8.47 30.00
N PHE A 152 -1.65 -8.56 29.71
CA PHE A 152 -2.70 -7.80 30.41
C PHE A 152 -3.50 -8.66 31.39
N ASP A 153 -3.21 -9.96 31.53
CA ASP A 153 -3.83 -10.87 32.47
C ASP A 153 -3.21 -10.74 33.88
#